data_305434deaf09102c9c552873830bd990
#
_entry.id   305434deaf09102c9c552873830bd990
#
_cell.length_a   1.000
_cell.length_b   1.000
_cell.length_c   1.000
_cell.angle_alpha   90.00
_cell.angle_beta   90.00
_cell.angle_gamma   90.00
#
_symmetry.space_group_name_H-M   'P 1'
#
loop_
_entity.id
_entity.type
_entity.pdbx_description
1 polymer ?
#
loop_
_entity_poly.entity_id
_entity_poly.type
_entity_poly.pdbx_seq_one_letter_code
_entity_poly.pdbx_strand_id
1 'polypeptide(L)'
;MLENKKHTAIASLDLSKAFDSINHKLILKKLTNLGLKTEAVLYIKSYLANRKQKTKFQNFTSKEETVQSGIPQGSILGPLLFLCFTNDLAKEFEGICKMVAYADDTQLIIDASNLKQLKKKIEQVITTAQKWYRENTMKNNIAKTEILMVNPSKSNEKMKINIQHEGKKITIETVSHIKVLGIIIDTKLNWSKQVNAVRNKAMDSVRNLHRVNHLLEEKHRIALVKMTTNLLLLTLNLFPFDWSVHRQPFETTTIDSVY
;
A
#
# COMPACT_ATOMS: atom_id res chain seq x y z
N MET A 1 20.59 -4.87 -5.97
CA MET A 1 20.79 -4.12 -4.70
C MET A 1 21.31 -5.03 -3.58
N LEU A 2 20.68 -6.15 -3.30
CA LEU A 2 21.16 -7.12 -2.29
C LEU A 2 22.50 -7.76 -2.68
N GLU A 3 22.75 -7.97 -3.97
CA GLU A 3 23.99 -8.53 -4.52
C GLU A 3 25.24 -7.68 -4.23
N ASN A 4 25.09 -6.39 -4.00
CA ASN A 4 26.19 -5.45 -3.81
C ASN A 4 26.52 -5.16 -2.33
N LYS A 5 26.14 -6.03 -1.37
CA LYS A 5 26.38 -5.88 0.08
C LYS A 5 25.94 -4.51 0.65
N LYS A 6 24.99 -3.83 0.02
CA LYS A 6 24.44 -2.57 0.51
C LYS A 6 23.39 -2.78 1.58
N HIS A 7 23.33 -1.88 2.54
CA HIS A 7 22.22 -1.82 3.50
C HIS A 7 21.01 -1.21 2.81
N THR A 8 19.85 -1.88 2.92
CA THR A 8 18.61 -1.46 2.25
C THR A 8 17.49 -1.30 3.26
N ALA A 9 16.68 -0.29 3.07
CA ALA A 9 15.44 -0.08 3.82
C ALA A 9 14.27 0.18 2.85
N ILE A 10 13.07 -0.18 3.27
CA ILE A 10 11.82 0.16 2.60
C ILE A 10 11.04 1.05 3.56
N ALA A 11 10.73 2.28 3.13
CA ALA A 11 9.84 3.16 3.86
C ALA A 11 8.47 3.17 3.19
N SER A 12 7.44 2.78 3.93
CA SER A 12 6.04 2.82 3.51
C SER A 12 5.41 4.10 4.03
N LEU A 13 4.92 4.94 3.12
CA LEU A 13 4.27 6.21 3.44
C LEU A 13 2.77 6.07 3.24
N ASP A 14 1.98 6.49 4.25
CA ASP A 14 0.51 6.47 4.20
C ASP A 14 -0.02 7.91 4.12
N LEU A 15 -0.99 8.13 3.23
CA LEU A 15 -1.67 9.40 3.09
C LEU A 15 -3.05 9.36 3.76
N SER A 16 -3.32 10.34 4.60
CA SER A 16 -4.65 10.47 5.18
C SER A 16 -5.63 11.04 4.15
N LYS A 17 -6.67 10.26 3.84
CA LYS A 17 -7.74 10.71 2.93
C LYS A 17 -7.20 11.26 1.60
N ALA A 18 -6.31 10.51 0.94
CA ALA A 18 -5.58 10.94 -0.24
C ALA A 18 -6.49 11.54 -1.32
N PHE A 19 -7.54 10.82 -1.72
CA PHE A 19 -8.50 11.29 -2.73
C PHE A 19 -9.33 12.51 -2.27
N ASP A 20 -9.67 12.59 -0.98
CA ASP A 20 -10.53 13.66 -0.44
C ASP A 20 -9.76 14.97 -0.20
N SER A 21 -8.42 14.89 -0.15
CA SER A 21 -7.56 16.06 0.18
C SER A 21 -7.07 16.83 -1.04
N ILE A 22 -7.32 16.36 -2.27
CA ILE A 22 -6.81 16.99 -3.48
C ILE A 22 -7.40 18.38 -3.67
N ASN A 23 -6.54 19.38 -3.70
CA ASN A 23 -6.93 20.75 -3.95
C ASN A 23 -7.27 20.98 -5.43
N HIS A 24 -8.50 21.44 -5.72
CA HIS A 24 -8.99 21.64 -7.09
C HIS A 24 -8.16 22.66 -7.88
N LYS A 25 -7.66 23.74 -7.25
CA LYS A 25 -6.81 24.73 -7.94
C LYS A 25 -5.45 24.13 -8.30
N LEU A 26 -4.87 23.34 -7.39
CA LEU A 26 -3.57 22.70 -7.63
C LEU A 26 -3.64 21.63 -8.72
N ILE A 27 -4.67 20.77 -8.73
CA ILE A 27 -4.79 19.76 -9.78
C ILE A 27 -4.95 20.40 -11.15
N LEU A 28 -5.77 21.45 -11.30
CA LEU A 28 -5.93 22.14 -12.58
C LEU A 28 -4.60 22.76 -13.06
N LYS A 29 -3.82 23.37 -12.16
CA LYS A 29 -2.47 23.88 -12.48
C LYS A 29 -1.53 22.75 -12.93
N LYS A 30 -1.54 21.61 -12.23
CA LYS A 30 -0.71 20.46 -12.60
C LYS A 30 -1.10 19.87 -13.95
N LEU A 31 -2.41 19.78 -14.26
CA LEU A 31 -2.89 19.32 -15.56
C LEU A 31 -2.43 20.24 -16.71
N THR A 32 -2.44 21.56 -16.50
CA THR A 32 -1.89 22.51 -17.45
C THR A 32 -0.39 22.30 -17.64
N ASN A 33 0.37 22.09 -16.55
CA ASN A 33 1.81 21.83 -16.61
C ASN A 33 2.16 20.50 -17.27
N LEU A 34 1.24 19.52 -17.25
CA LEU A 34 1.34 18.25 -17.97
C LEU A 34 1.01 18.38 -19.46
N GLY A 35 0.65 19.57 -19.93
CA GLY A 35 0.39 19.86 -21.36
C GLY A 35 -1.05 19.60 -21.80
N LEU A 36 -2.01 19.48 -20.88
CA LEU A 36 -3.42 19.38 -21.27
C LEU A 36 -3.87 20.69 -21.89
N LYS A 37 -4.65 20.59 -22.98
CA LYS A 37 -5.26 21.75 -23.65
C LYS A 37 -6.25 22.45 -22.73
N THR A 38 -6.42 23.75 -22.94
CA THR A 38 -7.30 24.61 -22.11
C THR A 38 -8.72 24.05 -22.02
N GLU A 39 -9.28 23.56 -23.12
CA GLU A 39 -10.62 22.98 -23.17
C GLU A 39 -10.77 21.77 -22.24
N ALA A 40 -9.76 20.88 -22.23
CA ALA A 40 -9.74 19.72 -21.34
C ALA A 40 -9.62 20.13 -19.87
N VAL A 41 -8.80 21.15 -19.55
CA VAL A 41 -8.67 21.69 -18.20
C VAL A 41 -9.98 22.33 -17.74
N LEU A 42 -10.66 23.08 -18.63
CA LEU A 42 -11.97 23.67 -18.34
C LEU A 42 -13.05 22.60 -18.11
N TYR A 43 -13.01 21.50 -18.89
CA TYR A 43 -13.90 20.37 -18.65
C TYR A 43 -13.70 19.76 -17.26
N ILE A 44 -12.45 19.47 -16.86
CA ILE A 44 -12.13 18.95 -15.53
C ILE A 44 -12.52 19.95 -14.43
N LYS A 45 -12.32 21.26 -14.66
CA LYS A 45 -12.77 22.30 -13.74
C LYS A 45 -14.30 22.23 -13.52
N SER A 46 -15.06 22.11 -14.60
CA SER A 46 -16.52 21.98 -14.54
C SER A 46 -16.93 20.68 -13.82
N TYR A 47 -16.25 19.57 -14.09
CA TYR A 47 -16.48 18.29 -13.44
C TYR A 47 -16.27 18.32 -11.92
N LEU A 48 -15.32 19.09 -11.43
CA LEU A 48 -15.00 19.22 -10.00
C LEU A 48 -15.82 20.32 -9.31
N ALA A 49 -16.32 21.31 -10.06
CA ALA A 49 -17.01 22.47 -9.51
C ALA A 49 -18.44 22.15 -9.03
N ASN A 50 -18.89 22.94 -8.04
CA ASN A 50 -20.28 22.95 -7.56
C ASN A 50 -20.83 21.59 -7.12
N ARG A 51 -19.95 20.66 -6.79
CA ARG A 51 -20.36 19.34 -6.27
C ARG A 51 -20.86 19.52 -4.83
N LYS A 52 -21.92 18.79 -4.52
CA LYS A 52 -22.51 18.77 -3.20
C LYS A 52 -22.61 17.32 -2.71
N GLN A 53 -22.54 17.16 -1.40
CA GLN A 53 -22.68 15.87 -0.76
C GLN A 53 -23.61 15.94 0.45
N LYS A 54 -24.27 14.84 0.75
CA LYS A 54 -25.03 14.62 1.96
C LYS A 54 -24.83 13.18 2.42
N THR A 55 -24.85 12.96 3.72
CA THR A 55 -24.72 11.64 4.32
C THR A 55 -26.09 11.14 4.73
N LYS A 56 -26.41 9.89 4.34
CA LYS A 56 -27.62 9.20 4.78
C LYS A 56 -27.22 8.06 5.72
N PHE A 57 -27.82 8.03 6.91
CA PHE A 57 -27.67 6.96 7.87
C PHE A 57 -29.04 6.54 8.38
N GLN A 58 -29.46 5.33 8.08
CA GLN A 58 -30.83 4.83 8.34
C GLN A 58 -31.89 5.77 7.71
N ASN A 59 -32.75 6.37 8.53
CA ASN A 59 -33.80 7.31 8.11
C ASN A 59 -33.37 8.78 8.19
N PHE A 60 -32.15 9.06 8.64
CA PHE A 60 -31.65 10.42 8.78
C PHE A 60 -30.76 10.81 7.59
N THR A 61 -30.93 12.03 7.12
CA THR A 61 -30.10 12.61 6.05
C THR A 61 -29.54 13.94 6.54
N SER A 62 -28.22 14.14 6.40
CA SER A 62 -27.57 15.40 6.76
C SER A 62 -28.02 16.54 5.85
N LYS A 63 -27.71 17.79 6.26
CA LYS A 63 -27.72 18.93 5.34
C LYS A 63 -26.75 18.70 4.19
N GLU A 64 -27.03 19.34 3.09
CA GLU A 64 -26.20 19.34 1.88
C GLU A 64 -25.02 20.28 2.08
N GLU A 65 -23.80 19.80 1.83
CA GLU A 65 -22.57 20.58 1.94
C GLU A 65 -21.83 20.61 0.60
N THR A 66 -21.23 21.76 0.28
CA THR A 66 -20.45 21.92 -0.94
C THR A 66 -19.07 21.30 -0.78
N VAL A 67 -18.68 20.45 -1.74
CA VAL A 67 -17.36 19.80 -1.78
C VAL A 67 -16.33 20.80 -2.30
N GLN A 68 -15.39 21.22 -1.45
CA GLN A 68 -14.36 22.20 -1.79
C GLN A 68 -13.02 21.57 -2.21
N SER A 69 -12.81 20.31 -1.89
CA SER A 69 -11.58 19.55 -2.21
C SER A 69 -11.93 18.08 -2.45
N GLY A 70 -10.98 17.38 -3.01
CA GLY A 70 -11.10 15.95 -3.27
C GLY A 70 -11.65 15.63 -4.66
N ILE A 71 -11.44 14.39 -5.03
CA ILE A 71 -11.90 13.80 -6.29
C ILE A 71 -12.98 12.76 -5.95
N PRO A 72 -14.08 12.68 -6.73
CA PRO A 72 -15.15 11.74 -6.45
C PRO A 72 -14.64 10.29 -6.44
N GLN A 73 -14.74 9.63 -5.29
CA GLN A 73 -14.41 8.21 -5.16
C GLN A 73 -15.42 7.37 -5.96
N GLY A 74 -14.93 6.30 -6.60
CA GLY A 74 -15.74 5.46 -7.48
C GLY A 74 -16.03 6.06 -8.87
N SER A 75 -15.48 7.23 -9.21
CA SER A 75 -15.58 7.79 -10.55
C SER A 75 -14.49 7.24 -11.47
N ILE A 76 -14.76 7.21 -12.77
CA ILE A 76 -13.78 6.75 -13.79
C ILE A 76 -12.56 7.69 -13.86
N LEU A 77 -12.76 8.99 -13.71
CA LEU A 77 -11.69 10.01 -13.76
C LEU A 77 -10.89 10.09 -12.45
N GLY A 78 -11.43 9.62 -11.33
CA GLY A 78 -10.78 9.74 -10.02
C GLY A 78 -9.35 9.22 -10.00
N PRO A 79 -9.10 7.95 -10.32
CA PRO A 79 -7.75 7.39 -10.32
C PRO A 79 -6.79 8.12 -11.26
N LEU A 80 -7.25 8.52 -12.44
CA LEU A 80 -6.44 9.25 -13.42
C LEU A 80 -6.03 10.63 -12.88
N LEU A 81 -6.98 11.38 -12.32
CA LEU A 81 -6.71 12.68 -11.73
C LEU A 81 -5.76 12.58 -10.53
N PHE A 82 -5.87 11.52 -9.73
CA PHE A 82 -4.95 11.25 -8.63
C PHE A 82 -3.53 11.01 -9.14
N LEU A 83 -3.35 10.17 -10.16
CA LEU A 83 -2.05 9.93 -10.80
C LEU A 83 -1.45 11.22 -11.39
N CYS A 84 -2.25 12.02 -12.09
CA CYS A 84 -1.80 13.32 -12.60
C CYS A 84 -1.38 14.27 -11.46
N PHE A 85 -2.08 14.22 -10.32
CA PHE A 85 -1.77 15.06 -9.17
C PHE A 85 -0.46 14.68 -8.49
N THR A 86 -0.17 13.37 -8.39
CA THR A 86 1.02 12.83 -7.72
C THR A 86 2.21 12.62 -8.65
N ASN A 87 2.07 12.87 -9.95
CA ASN A 87 3.07 12.57 -10.97
C ASN A 87 4.44 13.23 -10.72
N ASP A 88 4.46 14.42 -10.14
CA ASP A 88 5.69 15.15 -9.83
C ASP A 88 6.38 14.69 -8.52
N LEU A 89 5.71 13.89 -7.69
CA LEU A 89 6.30 13.33 -6.45
C LEU A 89 7.55 12.48 -6.76
N ALA A 90 7.52 11.70 -7.83
CA ALA A 90 8.64 10.83 -8.20
C ALA A 90 9.93 11.62 -8.48
N LYS A 91 9.81 12.84 -9.03
CA LYS A 91 10.94 13.72 -9.35
C LYS A 91 11.69 14.16 -8.09
N GLU A 92 10.98 14.31 -6.97
CA GLU A 92 11.59 14.69 -5.68
C GLU A 92 12.57 13.62 -5.15
N PHE A 93 12.45 12.38 -5.64
CA PHE A 93 13.28 11.25 -5.21
C PHE A 93 14.33 10.82 -6.23
N GLU A 94 14.44 11.52 -7.39
CA GLU A 94 15.46 11.22 -8.39
C GLU A 94 16.86 11.31 -7.78
N GLY A 95 17.70 10.29 -8.02
CA GLY A 95 19.06 10.20 -7.46
C GLY A 95 19.13 9.92 -5.94
N ILE A 96 18.02 9.94 -5.23
CA ILE A 96 17.99 9.70 -3.77
C ILE A 96 17.57 8.26 -3.46
N CYS A 97 16.43 7.81 -3.96
CA CYS A 97 15.91 6.48 -3.72
C CYS A 97 15.04 6.01 -4.89
N LYS A 98 14.63 4.74 -4.90
CA LYS A 98 13.64 4.24 -5.85
C LYS A 98 12.25 4.36 -5.24
N MET A 99 11.31 4.95 -5.98
CA MET A 99 9.92 5.05 -5.60
C MET A 99 9.09 4.02 -6.37
N VAL A 100 8.21 3.34 -5.66
CA VAL A 100 7.14 2.50 -6.21
C VAL A 100 5.84 3.00 -5.60
N ALA A 101 4.89 3.41 -6.44
CA ALA A 101 3.60 3.90 -6.00
C ALA A 101 2.47 3.10 -6.64
N TYR A 102 1.44 2.82 -5.87
CA TYR A 102 0.19 2.25 -6.33
C TYR A 102 -0.97 3.00 -5.64
N ALA A 103 -1.64 3.84 -6.40
CA ALA A 103 -2.59 4.82 -5.87
C ALA A 103 -1.94 5.66 -4.74
N ASP A 104 -2.50 5.61 -3.54
CA ASP A 104 -2.00 6.31 -2.35
C ASP A 104 -0.91 5.54 -1.57
N ASP A 105 -0.72 4.25 -1.85
CA ASP A 105 0.35 3.45 -1.26
C ASP A 105 1.70 3.78 -1.92
N THR A 106 2.59 4.44 -1.18
CA THR A 106 3.92 4.82 -1.67
C THR A 106 5.01 4.08 -0.90
N GLN A 107 5.87 3.36 -1.65
CA GLN A 107 7.01 2.62 -1.12
C GLN A 107 8.30 3.26 -1.63
N LEU A 108 9.21 3.61 -0.71
CA LEU A 108 10.51 4.19 -1.03
C LEU A 108 11.61 3.21 -0.65
N ILE A 109 12.35 2.72 -1.66
CA ILE A 109 13.44 1.76 -1.51
C ILE A 109 14.75 2.53 -1.45
N ILE A 110 15.39 2.51 -0.28
CA ILE A 110 16.55 3.33 0.07
C ILE A 110 17.73 2.41 0.29
N ASP A 111 18.87 2.69 -0.32
CA ASP A 111 20.12 1.94 -0.15
C ASP A 111 21.30 2.84 0.21
N ALA A 112 22.22 2.30 0.99
CA ALA A 112 23.47 2.99 1.36
C ALA A 112 24.60 1.97 1.65
N SER A 113 25.83 2.44 1.63
CA SER A 113 27.02 1.61 1.88
C SER A 113 27.19 1.22 3.36
N ASN A 114 26.62 1.99 4.29
CA ASN A 114 26.65 1.68 5.72
C ASN A 114 25.39 2.17 6.45
N LEU A 115 25.15 1.66 7.66
CA LEU A 115 23.96 1.95 8.45
C LEU A 115 23.82 3.44 8.82
N LYS A 116 24.93 4.14 9.07
CA LYS A 116 24.90 5.57 9.40
C LYS A 116 24.42 6.42 8.22
N GLN A 117 24.91 6.11 7.02
CA GLN A 117 24.46 6.77 5.79
C GLN A 117 23.01 6.39 5.46
N LEU A 118 22.63 5.13 5.65
CA LEU A 118 21.26 4.69 5.44
C LEU A 118 20.28 5.46 6.33
N LYS A 119 20.58 5.58 7.62
CA LYS A 119 19.78 6.36 8.56
C LYS A 119 19.59 7.80 8.09
N LYS A 120 20.69 8.49 7.75
CA LYS A 120 20.65 9.88 7.25
C LYS A 120 19.81 9.99 5.98
N LYS A 121 19.94 9.01 5.07
CA LYS A 121 19.21 8.99 3.81
C LYS A 121 17.71 8.75 4.01
N ILE A 122 17.32 7.89 4.97
CA ILE A 122 15.92 7.69 5.35
C ILE A 122 15.33 9.00 5.93
N GLU A 123 16.05 9.68 6.83
CA GLU A 123 15.64 10.97 7.40
C GLU A 123 15.43 12.02 6.28
N GLN A 124 16.34 12.10 5.32
CA GLN A 124 16.23 12.97 4.14
C GLN A 124 15.02 12.64 3.30
N VAL A 125 14.80 11.36 2.96
CA VAL A 125 13.69 10.89 2.11
C VAL A 125 12.35 11.23 2.76
N ILE A 126 12.18 10.97 4.06
CA ILE A 126 10.94 11.30 4.77
C ILE A 126 10.72 12.81 4.81
N THR A 127 11.77 13.60 5.05
CA THR A 127 11.66 15.06 5.06
C THR A 127 11.27 15.61 3.70
N THR A 128 11.84 15.08 2.62
CA THR A 128 11.48 15.42 1.23
C THR A 128 10.00 15.10 0.94
N ALA A 129 9.54 13.91 1.34
CA ALA A 129 8.14 13.55 1.20
C ALA A 129 7.20 14.52 1.94
N GLN A 130 7.52 14.82 3.20
CA GLN A 130 6.74 15.76 4.02
C GLN A 130 6.68 17.16 3.41
N LYS A 131 7.79 17.64 2.83
CA LYS A 131 7.82 18.92 2.14
C LYS A 131 6.84 18.91 0.98
N TRP A 132 6.92 17.91 0.11
CA TRP A 132 6.03 17.79 -1.04
C TRP A 132 4.54 17.69 -0.61
N TYR A 133 4.22 16.87 0.41
CA TYR A 133 2.84 16.76 0.92
C TYR A 133 2.31 18.09 1.42
N ARG A 134 3.10 18.86 2.17
CA ARG A 134 2.73 20.18 2.66
C ARG A 134 2.48 21.16 1.51
N GLU A 135 3.35 21.20 0.51
CA GLU A 135 3.23 22.08 -0.66
C GLU A 135 2.00 21.72 -1.51
N ASN A 136 1.60 20.47 -1.50
CA ASN A 136 0.44 19.96 -2.22
C ASN A 136 -0.83 19.86 -1.35
N THR A 137 -0.82 20.44 -0.13
CA THR A 137 -1.97 20.44 0.79
C THR A 137 -2.46 19.03 1.16
N MET A 138 -1.59 18.03 1.06
CA MET A 138 -1.88 16.66 1.47
C MET A 138 -1.44 16.41 2.91
N LYS A 139 -2.19 15.55 3.62
CA LYS A 139 -1.86 15.19 5.00
C LYS A 139 -1.19 13.83 5.04
N ASN A 140 0.08 13.81 5.46
CA ASN A 140 0.80 12.58 5.75
C ASN A 140 0.38 12.03 7.12
N ASN A 141 0.15 10.72 7.18
CA ASN A 141 -0.07 10.02 8.44
C ASN A 141 1.24 9.43 8.97
N ILE A 142 2.02 10.25 9.69
CA ILE A 142 3.30 9.83 10.26
C ILE A 142 3.16 8.62 11.18
N ALA A 143 2.05 8.50 11.90
CA ALA A 143 1.82 7.36 12.81
C ALA A 143 1.70 6.02 12.08
N LYS A 144 1.36 6.05 10.79
CA LYS A 144 1.29 4.86 9.93
C LYS A 144 2.51 4.69 9.02
N THR A 145 3.48 5.61 9.11
CA THR A 145 4.73 5.46 8.36
C THR A 145 5.54 4.32 8.95
N GLU A 146 5.81 3.30 8.16
CA GLU A 146 6.57 2.12 8.56
C GLU A 146 7.91 2.06 7.83
N ILE A 147 8.96 1.65 8.53
CA ILE A 147 10.31 1.50 7.95
C ILE A 147 10.79 0.08 8.21
N LEU A 148 11.00 -0.68 7.14
CA LEU A 148 11.54 -2.02 7.18
C LEU A 148 13.02 -2.00 6.79
N MET A 149 13.88 -2.55 7.65
CA MET A 149 15.27 -2.87 7.29
C MET A 149 15.33 -4.23 6.61
N VAL A 150 15.89 -4.30 5.41
CA VAL A 150 16.05 -5.55 4.67
C VAL A 150 17.41 -6.16 5.00
N ASN A 151 17.41 -7.43 5.40
CA ASN A 151 18.59 -8.21 5.72
C ASN A 151 19.56 -7.52 6.70
N PRO A 152 19.08 -7.12 7.90
CA PRO A 152 19.93 -6.45 8.86
C PRO A 152 21.04 -7.39 9.32
N SER A 153 22.29 -6.93 9.24
CA SER A 153 23.43 -7.67 9.79
C SER A 153 23.26 -7.86 11.29
N LYS A 154 23.19 -9.10 11.74
CA LYS A 154 23.31 -9.66 13.09
C LYS A 154 22.65 -8.97 14.31
N SER A 155 22.33 -7.70 14.32
CA SER A 155 21.64 -7.07 15.45
C SER A 155 20.14 -7.03 15.18
N ASN A 156 19.36 -7.68 16.04
CA ASN A 156 17.90 -7.57 16.10
C ASN A 156 17.45 -6.21 16.68
N GLU A 157 18.35 -5.25 16.81
CA GLU A 157 18.06 -3.94 17.35
C GLU A 157 17.25 -3.12 16.37
N LYS A 158 16.11 -2.62 16.85
CA LYS A 158 15.28 -1.68 16.10
C LYS A 158 16.06 -0.37 15.90
N MET A 159 16.21 0.06 14.66
CA MET A 159 16.78 1.35 14.36
C MET A 159 15.76 2.45 14.67
N LYS A 160 16.21 3.51 15.34
CA LYS A 160 15.42 4.71 15.64
C LYS A 160 15.76 5.80 14.64
N ILE A 161 14.76 6.25 13.88
CA ILE A 161 14.86 7.32 12.89
C ILE A 161 14.20 8.57 13.49
N ASN A 162 14.96 9.67 13.58
CA ASN A 162 14.45 10.92 14.12
C ASN A 162 14.09 11.86 12.96
N ILE A 163 12.88 12.35 12.94
CA ILE A 163 12.38 13.29 11.94
C ILE A 163 11.75 14.50 12.61
N GLN A 164 11.70 15.62 11.88
CA GLN A 164 10.93 16.79 12.27
C GLN A 164 9.56 16.73 11.57
N HIS A 165 8.46 16.88 12.34
CA HIS A 165 7.12 16.95 11.80
C HIS A 165 6.33 18.01 12.56
N GLU A 166 5.82 19.02 11.84
CA GLU A 166 5.07 20.15 12.43
C GLU A 166 5.80 20.80 13.62
N GLY A 167 7.12 20.98 13.51
CA GLY A 167 7.96 21.58 14.56
C GLY A 167 8.28 20.65 15.74
N LYS A 168 7.76 19.42 15.75
CA LYS A 168 8.05 18.43 16.80
C LYS A 168 9.03 17.38 16.30
N LYS A 169 9.91 16.92 17.19
CA LYS A 169 10.79 15.79 16.92
C LYS A 169 10.01 14.49 17.16
N ILE A 170 9.87 13.67 16.13
CA ILE A 170 9.23 12.36 16.19
C ILE A 170 10.26 11.28 15.92
N THR A 171 10.18 10.18 16.65
CA THR A 171 11.05 9.02 16.46
C THR A 171 10.22 7.88 15.89
N ILE A 172 10.61 7.37 14.71
CA ILE A 172 10.03 6.19 14.07
C ILE A 172 10.97 5.01 14.32
N GLU A 173 10.46 3.92 14.88
CA GLU A 173 11.20 2.67 15.02
C GLU A 173 10.98 1.77 13.80
N THR A 174 12.05 1.07 13.38
CA THR A 174 11.93 0.09 12.29
C THR A 174 11.08 -1.10 12.72
N VAL A 175 10.30 -1.63 11.77
CA VAL A 175 9.40 -2.76 11.98
C VAL A 175 10.01 -4.06 11.47
N SER A 176 9.52 -5.20 11.96
CA SER A 176 9.97 -6.54 11.52
C SER A 176 9.35 -7.00 10.20
N HIS A 177 8.29 -6.35 9.75
CA HIS A 177 7.59 -6.61 8.49
C HIS A 177 6.71 -5.43 8.14
N ILE A 178 6.43 -5.27 6.86
CA ILE A 178 5.45 -4.31 6.31
C ILE A 178 4.45 -5.07 5.43
N LYS A 179 3.29 -4.49 5.24
CA LYS A 179 2.28 -5.01 4.30
C LYS A 179 2.18 -4.09 3.10
N VAL A 180 2.50 -4.59 1.92
CA VAL A 180 2.46 -3.85 0.65
C VAL A 180 1.47 -4.54 -0.28
N LEU A 181 0.40 -3.86 -0.67
CA LEU A 181 -0.64 -4.39 -1.59
C LEU A 181 -1.15 -5.79 -1.19
N GLY A 182 -1.31 -6.02 0.11
CA GLY A 182 -1.79 -7.31 0.62
C GLY A 182 -0.70 -8.35 0.87
N ILE A 183 0.55 -8.10 0.46
CA ILE A 183 1.71 -8.98 0.64
C ILE A 183 2.50 -8.54 1.87
N ILE A 184 2.89 -9.49 2.72
CA ILE A 184 3.72 -9.25 3.91
C ILE A 184 5.18 -9.49 3.55
N ILE A 185 5.99 -8.43 3.62
CA ILE A 185 7.43 -8.45 3.40
C ILE A 185 8.12 -8.39 4.77
N ASP A 186 8.96 -9.36 5.09
CA ASP A 186 9.74 -9.40 6.33
C ASP A 186 11.21 -9.01 6.12
N THR A 187 11.91 -8.71 7.22
CA THR A 187 13.32 -8.28 7.21
C THR A 187 14.27 -9.24 6.52
N LYS A 188 13.99 -10.54 6.52
CA LYS A 188 14.84 -11.58 5.94
C LYS A 188 14.45 -11.95 4.52
N LEU A 189 13.33 -11.44 4.02
CA LEU A 189 12.72 -11.79 2.74
C LEU A 189 12.49 -13.31 2.59
N ASN A 190 12.23 -14.00 3.69
CA ASN A 190 12.03 -15.46 3.70
C ASN A 190 10.54 -15.85 3.56
N TRP A 191 9.64 -14.85 3.49
CA TRP A 191 8.23 -15.02 3.25
C TRP A 191 7.45 -15.83 4.31
N SER A 192 8.08 -16.23 5.41
CA SER A 192 7.45 -17.07 6.44
C SER A 192 6.14 -16.46 6.97
N LYS A 193 6.13 -15.16 7.20
CA LYS A 193 4.94 -14.45 7.67
C LYS A 193 3.82 -14.43 6.63
N GLN A 194 4.17 -14.26 5.36
CA GLN A 194 3.21 -14.28 4.26
C GLN A 194 2.59 -15.68 4.10
N VAL A 195 3.42 -16.72 4.07
CA VAL A 195 2.97 -18.10 3.95
C VAL A 195 2.02 -18.46 5.11
N ASN A 196 2.36 -18.09 6.33
CA ASN A 196 1.49 -18.31 7.50
C ASN A 196 0.17 -17.54 7.38
N ALA A 197 0.19 -16.29 6.91
CA ALA A 197 -1.03 -15.50 6.71
C ALA A 197 -1.95 -16.12 5.65
N VAL A 198 -1.39 -16.59 4.53
CA VAL A 198 -2.14 -17.30 3.47
C VAL A 198 -2.70 -18.61 3.99
N ARG A 199 -1.89 -19.41 4.70
CA ARG A 199 -2.33 -20.65 5.34
C ARG A 199 -3.51 -20.43 6.28
N ASN A 200 -3.43 -19.43 7.15
CA ASN A 200 -4.51 -19.12 8.10
C ASN A 200 -5.80 -18.74 7.36
N LYS A 201 -5.73 -17.90 6.33
CA LYS A 201 -6.89 -17.58 5.48
C LYS A 201 -7.48 -18.82 4.82
N ALA A 202 -6.65 -19.72 4.32
CA ALA A 202 -7.07 -20.99 3.75
C ALA A 202 -7.84 -21.83 4.77
N MET A 203 -7.27 -22.00 5.96
CA MET A 203 -7.91 -22.76 7.04
C MET A 203 -9.22 -22.14 7.49
N ASP A 204 -9.33 -20.81 7.58
CA ASP A 204 -10.57 -20.12 7.91
C ASP A 204 -11.64 -20.35 6.81
N SER A 205 -11.25 -20.31 5.54
CA SER A 205 -12.16 -20.62 4.43
C SER A 205 -12.66 -22.05 4.49
N VAL A 206 -11.79 -23.03 4.76
CA VAL A 206 -12.18 -24.44 4.93
C VAL A 206 -13.13 -24.61 6.12
N ARG A 207 -12.85 -23.99 7.26
CA ARG A 207 -13.74 -24.01 8.43
C ARG A 207 -15.13 -23.43 8.12
N ASN A 208 -15.18 -22.31 7.38
CA ASN A 208 -16.44 -21.71 6.98
C ASN A 208 -17.23 -22.60 6.03
N LEU A 209 -16.55 -23.22 5.06
CA LEU A 209 -17.18 -24.21 4.17
C LEU A 209 -17.72 -25.41 4.95
N HIS A 210 -16.97 -25.92 5.91
CA HIS A 210 -17.41 -27.03 6.77
C HIS A 210 -18.68 -26.70 7.56
N ARG A 211 -18.78 -25.46 8.08
CA ARG A 211 -19.97 -25.00 8.83
C ARG A 211 -21.26 -24.99 8.00
N VAL A 212 -21.17 -24.69 6.70
CA VAL A 212 -22.31 -24.61 5.79
C VAL A 212 -22.47 -25.83 4.89
N ASN A 213 -21.60 -26.83 5.01
CA ASN A 213 -21.54 -28.01 4.15
C ASN A 213 -22.87 -28.75 4.07
N HIS A 214 -23.57 -28.89 5.20
CA HIS A 214 -24.86 -29.57 5.30
C HIS A 214 -26.01 -28.83 4.62
N LEU A 215 -25.85 -27.54 4.29
CA LEU A 215 -26.83 -26.69 3.60
C LEU A 215 -26.61 -26.64 2.08
N LEU A 216 -25.49 -27.20 1.58
CA LEU A 216 -25.08 -27.04 0.19
C LEU A 216 -25.24 -28.36 -0.60
N GLU A 217 -25.79 -28.27 -1.79
CA GLU A 217 -25.73 -29.38 -2.77
C GLU A 217 -24.28 -29.61 -3.23
N GLU A 218 -23.95 -30.82 -3.62
CA GLU A 218 -22.61 -31.23 -4.02
C GLU A 218 -21.95 -30.30 -5.08
N LYS A 219 -22.73 -29.94 -6.12
CA LYS A 219 -22.26 -29.03 -7.17
C LYS A 219 -21.81 -27.67 -6.64
N HIS A 220 -22.53 -27.12 -5.63
CA HIS A 220 -22.18 -25.84 -5.02
C HIS A 220 -20.96 -25.97 -4.10
N ARG A 221 -20.80 -27.10 -3.40
CA ARG A 221 -19.60 -27.40 -2.59
C ARG A 221 -18.35 -27.43 -3.46
N ILE A 222 -18.39 -28.18 -4.58
CA ILE A 222 -17.28 -28.27 -5.53
C ILE A 222 -16.92 -26.89 -6.10
N ALA A 223 -17.92 -26.10 -6.49
CA ALA A 223 -17.71 -24.75 -7.02
C ALA A 223 -17.03 -23.83 -5.99
N LEU A 224 -17.49 -23.83 -4.74
CA LEU A 224 -16.90 -23.03 -3.65
C LEU A 224 -15.47 -23.45 -3.32
N VAL A 225 -15.18 -24.76 -3.26
CA VAL A 225 -13.81 -25.26 -3.04
C VAL A 225 -12.91 -24.81 -4.19
N LYS A 226 -13.33 -24.94 -5.44
CA LYS A 226 -12.55 -24.48 -6.61
C LYS A 226 -12.28 -22.96 -6.57
N MET A 227 -13.30 -22.16 -6.26
CA MET A 227 -13.14 -20.70 -6.14
C MET A 227 -12.14 -20.32 -5.03
N THR A 228 -12.26 -20.96 -3.85
CA THR A 228 -11.36 -20.71 -2.72
C THR A 228 -9.93 -21.11 -3.04
N THR A 229 -9.74 -22.29 -3.65
CA THR A 229 -8.42 -22.79 -4.05
C THR A 229 -7.78 -21.89 -5.11
N ASN A 230 -8.54 -21.45 -6.12
CA ASN A 230 -8.04 -20.55 -7.15
C ASN A 230 -7.64 -19.19 -6.57
N LEU A 231 -8.41 -18.64 -5.63
CA LEU A 231 -8.07 -17.38 -4.96
C LEU A 231 -6.76 -17.50 -4.16
N LEU A 232 -6.54 -18.64 -3.49
CA LEU A 232 -5.32 -18.94 -2.75
C LEU A 232 -4.13 -19.12 -3.69
N LEU A 233 -4.30 -19.83 -4.80
CA LEU A 233 -3.27 -20.00 -5.83
C LEU A 233 -2.90 -18.66 -6.48
N LEU A 234 -3.84 -17.79 -6.76
CA LEU A 234 -3.57 -16.45 -7.27
C LEU A 234 -2.74 -15.62 -6.28
N THR A 235 -3.03 -15.71 -4.98
CA THR A 235 -2.21 -15.03 -3.96
C THR A 235 -0.82 -15.63 -3.81
N LEU A 236 -0.62 -16.91 -4.13
CA LEU A 236 0.68 -17.59 -4.13
C LEU A 236 1.45 -17.38 -5.44
N ASN A 237 0.78 -17.35 -6.60
CA ASN A 237 1.40 -17.13 -7.91
C ASN A 237 1.88 -15.69 -8.16
N LEU A 238 1.51 -14.74 -7.33
CA LEU A 238 2.08 -13.39 -7.31
C LEU A 238 3.55 -13.37 -6.83
N PHE A 239 4.06 -14.50 -6.34
CA PHE A 239 5.47 -14.63 -5.95
C PHE A 239 6.28 -15.27 -7.08
N PRO A 240 7.40 -14.65 -7.50
CA PRO A 240 8.40 -15.29 -8.33
C PRO A 240 9.17 -16.31 -7.46
N PHE A 241 8.50 -17.34 -6.97
CA PHE A 241 9.10 -18.37 -6.15
C PHE A 241 9.32 -19.61 -7.00
N ASP A 242 10.58 -20.00 -7.17
CA ASP A 242 10.92 -21.30 -7.69
C ASP A 242 10.59 -22.36 -6.62
N TRP A 243 9.41 -22.95 -6.73
CA TRP A 243 8.92 -24.01 -5.84
C TRP A 243 9.77 -25.30 -5.92
N SER A 244 10.72 -25.39 -6.85
CA SER A 244 11.59 -26.57 -7.00
C SER A 244 12.60 -26.69 -5.86
N VAL A 245 12.97 -25.57 -5.20
CA VAL A 245 14.03 -25.52 -4.18
C VAL A 245 13.53 -25.91 -2.77
N HIS A 246 12.23 -25.88 -2.51
CA HIS A 246 11.65 -26.16 -1.19
C HIS A 246 10.59 -27.27 -1.18
N ARG A 247 10.75 -28.29 -2.01
CA ARG A 247 10.01 -29.54 -1.86
C ARG A 247 10.55 -30.31 -0.65
N GLN A 248 10.19 -29.93 0.55
CA GLN A 248 9.96 -30.93 1.58
C GLN A 248 8.68 -31.67 1.19
N PRO A 249 8.68 -33.01 1.15
CA PRO A 249 7.48 -33.76 0.83
C PRO A 249 6.42 -33.40 1.88
N PHE A 250 5.29 -32.82 1.44
CA PHE A 250 4.09 -32.87 2.23
C PHE A 250 3.76 -34.34 2.37
N GLU A 251 3.91 -34.92 3.55
CA GLU A 251 3.30 -36.19 3.88
C GLU A 251 1.80 -36.03 3.60
N THR A 252 1.38 -36.63 2.52
CA THR A 252 -0.03 -36.85 2.23
C THR A 252 -0.54 -37.78 3.31
N THR A 253 -1.08 -37.22 4.39
CA THR A 253 -1.99 -37.94 5.26
C THR A 253 -3.19 -38.30 4.40
N THR A 254 -3.18 -39.50 3.87
CA THR A 254 -4.35 -40.19 3.32
C THR A 254 -5.42 -40.13 4.40
N ILE A 255 -6.48 -39.36 4.11
CA ILE A 255 -7.72 -39.47 4.87
C ILE A 255 -8.35 -40.77 4.41
N ASP A 256 -8.00 -41.84 5.11
CA ASP A 256 -8.73 -43.08 5.00
C ASP A 256 -10.17 -42.85 5.44
N SER A 257 -11.06 -43.29 4.58
CA SER A 257 -12.49 -43.37 4.72
C SER A 257 -12.93 -43.74 6.13
N VAL A 258 -13.68 -42.85 6.76
CA VAL A 258 -14.60 -43.23 7.84
C VAL A 258 -16.02 -42.99 7.32
N TYR A 259 -16.73 -44.11 7.17
CA TYR A 259 -18.15 -44.20 6.87
C TYR A 259 -19.01 -43.42 7.86
#